data_147d40cce5b6b3d95d5a7e87d0a0774b
#
_entry.id   147d40cce5b6b3d95d5a7e87d0a0774b
#
_cell.length_a   1.000
_cell.length_b   1.000
_cell.length_c   1.000
_cell.angle_alpha   90.00
_cell.angle_beta   90.00
_cell.angle_gamma   90.00
#
_symmetry.space_group_name_H-M   'P 1'
#
loop_
_entity.id
_entity.type
_entity.pdbx_description
1 polymer ?
#
loop_
_entity_poly.entity_id
_entity_poly.type
_entity_poly.pdbx_seq_one_letter_code
_entity_poly.pdbx_strand_id
1 'polypeptide(L)'
;RLLDASVEIVAEVGWEALSMTAVSKRSGVPRQSIYKEVGTKADLGRAVVDREVGRFLALAGEELAAHPDLETGLAAAVRRVLEVGRANPVLQAVLRPGHDAGLLTLLTVDPDALLGQVTDAVMALLGDQASVAMVDTVVRLMISHLVQSTVPVEDAVMRISRVAAAFG
;
A
#
# COMPACT_ATOMS: atom_id res chain seq x y z
N ARG A 1 9.90 -0.06 -15.40
CA ARG A 1 10.55 1.19 -15.87
C ARG A 1 9.66 2.43 -15.70
N LEU A 2 8.40 2.45 -16.23
CA LEU A 2 7.50 3.63 -16.10
C LEU A 2 7.13 3.87 -14.64
N LEU A 3 6.67 2.85 -13.95
CA LEU A 3 6.27 2.94 -12.54
C LEU A 3 7.48 3.21 -11.63
N ASP A 4 8.67 2.68 -11.94
CA ASP A 4 9.89 2.98 -11.18
C ASP A 4 10.23 4.47 -11.27
N ALA A 5 10.26 5.01 -12.49
CA ALA A 5 10.48 6.43 -12.72
C ALA A 5 9.42 7.30 -12.03
N SER A 6 8.17 6.85 -12.01
CA SER A 6 7.07 7.57 -11.34
C SER A 6 7.26 7.58 -9.82
N VAL A 7 7.60 6.44 -9.21
CA VAL A 7 7.91 6.33 -7.77
C VAL A 7 9.09 7.22 -7.40
N GLU A 8 10.17 7.20 -8.18
CA GLU A 8 11.35 8.06 -7.95
C GLU A 8 10.97 9.55 -8.01
N ILE A 9 10.18 9.98 -9.01
CA ILE A 9 9.74 11.38 -9.13
C ILE A 9 8.89 11.77 -7.91
N VAL A 10 7.92 10.92 -7.52
CA VAL A 10 7.07 11.18 -6.36
C VAL A 10 7.89 11.26 -5.07
N ALA A 11 8.86 10.38 -4.89
CA ALA A 11 9.76 10.37 -3.74
C ALA A 11 10.62 11.64 -3.63
N GLU A 12 11.16 12.11 -4.77
CA GLU A 12 12.10 13.23 -4.80
C GLU A 12 11.40 14.59 -4.70
N VAL A 13 10.32 14.77 -5.47
CA VAL A 13 9.71 16.10 -5.72
C VAL A 13 8.21 16.17 -5.50
N GLY A 14 7.58 15.06 -5.08
CA GLY A 14 6.15 14.97 -4.78
C GLY A 14 5.27 14.66 -6.00
N TRP A 15 4.01 14.35 -5.70
CA TRP A 15 3.00 13.97 -6.71
C TRP A 15 2.70 15.08 -7.73
N GLU A 16 2.67 16.35 -7.29
CA GLU A 16 2.32 17.47 -8.18
C GLU A 16 3.31 17.60 -9.34
N ALA A 17 4.59 17.28 -9.09
CA ALA A 17 5.63 17.29 -10.11
C ALA A 17 5.56 16.07 -11.07
N LEU A 18 4.80 15.04 -10.72
CA LEU A 18 4.59 13.90 -11.61
C LEU A 18 3.83 14.34 -12.86
N SER A 19 4.42 14.15 -14.00
CA SER A 19 3.82 14.44 -15.30
C SER A 19 4.33 13.44 -16.34
N MET A 20 3.55 13.24 -17.41
CA MET A 20 3.97 12.37 -18.51
C MET A 20 5.30 12.82 -19.14
N THR A 21 5.59 14.12 -19.10
CA THR A 21 6.88 14.66 -19.55
C THR A 21 8.02 14.30 -18.62
N ALA A 22 7.84 14.43 -17.30
CA ALA A 22 8.84 14.06 -16.32
C ALA A 22 9.13 12.56 -16.36
N VAL A 23 8.07 11.73 -16.43
CA VAL A 23 8.20 10.27 -16.54
C VAL A 23 8.90 9.86 -17.84
N SER A 24 8.55 10.49 -18.98
CA SER A 24 9.22 10.24 -20.27
C SER A 24 10.71 10.55 -20.19
N LYS A 25 11.06 11.70 -19.61
CA LYS A 25 12.47 12.12 -19.46
C LYS A 25 13.24 11.16 -18.54
N ARG A 26 12.64 10.70 -17.44
CA ARG A 26 13.27 9.83 -16.44
C ARG A 26 13.38 8.38 -16.94
N SER A 27 12.32 7.85 -17.54
CA SER A 27 12.25 6.44 -18.00
C SER A 27 12.90 6.19 -19.37
N GLY A 28 13.08 7.23 -20.18
CA GLY A 28 13.48 7.14 -21.57
C GLY A 28 12.38 6.63 -22.52
N VAL A 29 11.14 6.47 -22.03
CA VAL A 29 10.00 6.02 -22.84
C VAL A 29 9.31 7.23 -23.49
N PRO A 30 9.04 7.20 -24.81
CA PRO A 30 8.36 8.30 -25.50
C PRO A 30 6.98 8.60 -24.89
N ARG A 31 6.62 9.89 -24.76
CA ARG A 31 5.34 10.31 -24.18
C ARG A 31 4.13 9.64 -24.82
N GLN A 32 4.12 9.48 -26.14
CA GLN A 32 3.02 8.83 -26.85
C GLN A 32 2.84 7.38 -26.41
N SER A 33 3.95 6.67 -26.18
CA SER A 33 3.90 5.30 -25.67
C SER A 33 3.36 5.25 -24.25
N ILE A 34 3.73 6.22 -23.39
CA ILE A 34 3.21 6.31 -22.02
C ILE A 34 1.70 6.52 -22.03
N TYR A 35 1.20 7.49 -22.82
CA TYR A 35 -0.25 7.72 -22.93
C TYR A 35 -1.01 6.51 -23.48
N LYS A 36 -0.40 5.77 -24.40
CA LYS A 36 -1.00 4.56 -24.96
C LYS A 36 -1.05 3.40 -23.96
N GLU A 37 -0.01 3.28 -23.11
CA GLU A 37 0.14 2.18 -22.16
C GLU A 37 -0.62 2.43 -20.86
N VAL A 38 -0.57 3.65 -20.34
CA VAL A 38 -1.07 3.98 -19.00
C VAL A 38 -2.29 4.88 -19.03
N GLY A 39 -2.47 5.73 -20.05
CA GLY A 39 -3.58 6.68 -20.13
C GLY A 39 -3.25 8.05 -19.55
N THR A 40 -3.99 8.49 -18.54
CA THR A 40 -3.87 9.81 -17.91
C THR A 40 -2.88 9.85 -16.76
N LYS A 41 -2.58 11.04 -16.19
CA LYS A 41 -1.82 11.17 -14.94
C LYS A 41 -2.52 10.44 -13.78
N ALA A 42 -3.85 10.49 -13.73
CA ALA A 42 -4.62 9.80 -12.70
C ALA A 42 -4.51 8.28 -12.83
N ASP A 43 -4.54 7.74 -14.06
CA ASP A 43 -4.34 6.32 -14.32
C ASP A 43 -2.93 5.88 -13.96
N LEU A 44 -1.92 6.70 -14.25
CA LEU A 44 -0.54 6.45 -13.82
C LEU A 44 -0.42 6.41 -12.29
N GLY A 45 -1.10 7.33 -11.60
CA GLY A 45 -1.14 7.35 -10.14
C GLY A 45 -1.78 6.10 -9.57
N ARG A 46 -2.89 5.67 -10.14
CA ARG A 46 -3.56 4.42 -9.76
C ARG A 46 -2.63 3.22 -9.94
N ALA A 47 -1.96 3.13 -11.08
CA ALA A 47 -0.99 2.06 -11.33
C ALA A 47 0.20 2.06 -10.36
N VAL A 48 0.64 3.24 -9.88
CA VAL A 48 1.66 3.35 -8.82
C VAL A 48 1.10 2.82 -7.50
N VAL A 49 -0.11 3.20 -7.12
CA VAL A 49 -0.76 2.72 -5.89
C VAL A 49 -0.97 1.20 -5.94
N ASP A 50 -1.53 0.68 -7.03
CA ASP A 50 -1.76 -0.76 -7.22
C ASP A 50 -0.46 -1.57 -7.10
N ARG A 51 0.63 -1.05 -7.65
CA ARG A 51 1.95 -1.67 -7.53
C ARG A 51 2.44 -1.71 -6.08
N GLU A 52 2.30 -0.63 -5.33
CA GLU A 52 2.72 -0.59 -3.93
C GLU A 52 1.85 -1.51 -3.06
N VAL A 53 0.54 -1.56 -3.31
CA VAL A 53 -0.37 -2.51 -2.67
C VAL A 53 0.06 -3.95 -2.97
N GLY A 54 0.32 -4.28 -4.25
CA GLY A 54 0.81 -5.61 -4.62
C GLY A 54 2.12 -5.99 -3.93
N ARG A 55 3.02 -5.03 -3.73
CA ARG A 55 4.27 -5.23 -2.98
C ARG A 55 4.02 -5.53 -1.51
N PHE A 56 3.11 -4.81 -0.85
CA PHE A 56 2.76 -5.07 0.54
C PHE A 56 2.07 -6.42 0.72
N LEU A 57 1.19 -6.79 -0.21
CA LEU A 57 0.55 -8.10 -0.22
C LEU A 57 1.56 -9.25 -0.39
N ALA A 58 2.55 -9.07 -1.26
CA ALA A 58 3.63 -10.05 -1.42
C ALA A 58 4.44 -10.23 -0.13
N LEU A 59 4.83 -9.12 0.53
CA LEU A 59 5.52 -9.16 1.82
C LEU A 59 4.69 -9.87 2.90
N ALA A 60 3.40 -9.57 2.98
CA ALA A 60 2.50 -10.24 3.92
C ALA A 60 2.38 -11.74 3.64
N GLY A 61 2.25 -12.12 2.36
CA GLY A 61 2.17 -13.52 1.95
C GLY A 61 3.46 -14.30 2.26
N GLU A 62 4.62 -13.70 2.06
CA GLU A 62 5.92 -14.30 2.43
C GLU A 62 6.00 -14.61 3.92
N GLU A 63 5.61 -13.66 4.78
CA GLU A 63 5.64 -13.85 6.23
C GLU A 63 4.59 -14.88 6.70
N LEU A 64 3.37 -14.83 6.15
CA LEU A 64 2.34 -15.82 6.45
C LEU A 64 2.78 -17.23 6.08
N ALA A 65 3.44 -17.40 4.94
CA ALA A 65 3.93 -18.72 4.49
C ALA A 65 5.15 -19.21 5.29
N ALA A 66 5.93 -18.30 5.87
CA ALA A 66 7.15 -18.65 6.62
C ALA A 66 6.88 -19.11 8.07
N HIS A 67 5.65 -18.91 8.58
CA HIS A 67 5.31 -19.22 9.98
C HIS A 67 4.32 -20.38 10.07
N PRO A 68 4.41 -21.21 11.14
CA PRO A 68 3.63 -22.45 11.25
C PRO A 68 2.15 -22.25 11.59
N ASP A 69 1.80 -21.12 12.17
CA ASP A 69 0.44 -20.79 12.60
C ASP A 69 0.05 -19.36 12.21
N LEU A 70 -1.27 -19.11 12.15
CA LEU A 70 -1.82 -17.83 11.73
C LEU A 70 -1.43 -16.68 12.65
N GLU A 71 -1.36 -16.90 13.97
CA GLU A 71 -1.10 -15.85 14.95
C GLU A 71 0.32 -15.29 14.77
N THR A 72 1.32 -16.16 14.73
CA THR A 72 2.72 -15.74 14.53
C THR A 72 2.96 -15.20 13.13
N GLY A 73 2.37 -15.81 12.10
CA GLY A 73 2.45 -15.35 10.73
C GLY A 73 1.81 -13.97 10.53
N LEU A 74 0.64 -13.74 11.12
CA LEU A 74 -0.04 -12.45 11.07
C LEU A 74 0.78 -11.36 11.78
N ALA A 75 1.31 -11.65 12.96
CA ALA A 75 2.14 -10.67 13.69
C ALA A 75 3.40 -10.31 12.90
N ALA A 76 4.05 -11.28 12.26
CA ALA A 76 5.22 -11.06 11.40
C ALA A 76 4.86 -10.25 10.15
N ALA A 77 3.75 -10.60 9.47
CA ALA A 77 3.25 -9.88 8.30
C ALA A 77 2.91 -8.42 8.62
N VAL A 78 2.20 -8.19 9.73
CA VAL A 78 1.86 -6.84 10.22
C VAL A 78 3.14 -6.03 10.47
N ARG A 79 4.11 -6.59 11.20
CA ARG A 79 5.41 -5.96 11.47
C ARG A 79 6.10 -5.57 10.18
N ARG A 80 6.27 -6.52 9.28
CA ARG A 80 6.99 -6.34 8.02
C ARG A 80 6.37 -5.26 7.15
N VAL A 81 5.05 -5.29 7.00
CA VAL A 81 4.31 -4.28 6.22
C VAL A 81 4.41 -2.89 6.85
N LEU A 82 4.30 -2.77 8.19
CA LEU A 82 4.44 -1.48 8.88
C LEU A 82 5.84 -0.91 8.77
N GLU A 83 6.89 -1.72 8.94
CA GLU A 83 8.29 -1.29 8.80
C GLU A 83 8.59 -0.79 7.40
N VAL A 84 8.26 -1.59 6.38
CA VAL A 84 8.49 -1.22 4.97
C VAL A 84 7.61 -0.05 4.55
N GLY A 85 6.35 -0.03 5.02
CA GLY A 85 5.40 1.03 4.70
C GLY A 85 5.81 2.38 5.27
N ARG A 86 6.31 2.43 6.50
CA ARG A 86 6.84 3.69 7.11
C ARG A 86 8.05 4.25 6.38
N ALA A 87 8.84 3.41 5.73
CA ALA A 87 9.97 3.81 4.90
C ALA A 87 9.58 4.02 3.42
N ASN A 88 8.34 3.75 3.04
CA ASN A 88 7.90 3.80 1.65
C ASN A 88 7.81 5.25 1.15
N PRO A 89 8.56 5.62 0.10
CA PRO A 89 8.63 7.01 -0.36
C PRO A 89 7.30 7.52 -0.93
N VAL A 90 6.47 6.65 -1.51
CA VAL A 90 5.14 7.03 -2.03
C VAL A 90 4.22 7.37 -0.86
N LEU A 91 4.17 6.52 0.18
CA LEU A 91 3.39 6.82 1.38
C LEU A 91 3.88 8.08 2.09
N GLN A 92 5.20 8.27 2.19
CA GLN A 92 5.78 9.48 2.78
C GLN A 92 5.40 10.74 1.98
N ALA A 93 5.34 10.67 0.65
CA ALA A 93 4.91 11.79 -0.18
C ALA A 93 3.43 12.12 0.03
N VAL A 94 2.56 11.10 0.19
CA VAL A 94 1.13 11.28 0.49
C VAL A 94 0.89 11.93 1.85
N LEU A 95 1.70 11.54 2.85
CA LEU A 95 1.50 11.92 4.25
C LEU A 95 2.15 13.26 4.64
N ARG A 96 2.90 13.89 3.74
CA ARG A 96 3.54 15.20 4.01
C ARG A 96 2.49 16.30 4.20
N PRO A 97 2.51 17.04 5.32
CA PRO A 97 1.60 18.17 5.52
C PRO A 97 1.79 19.23 4.43
N GLY A 98 0.68 19.67 3.83
CA GLY A 98 0.68 20.75 2.83
C GLY A 98 1.00 20.31 1.40
N HIS A 99 1.19 19.03 1.12
CA HIS A 99 1.40 18.49 -0.22
C HIS A 99 0.31 17.48 -0.56
N ASP A 100 -0.20 17.60 -1.78
CA ASP A 100 -0.94 16.58 -2.53
C ASP A 100 -2.33 16.14 -2.05
N ALA A 101 -3.27 17.07 -2.09
CA ALA A 101 -4.69 16.71 -2.17
C ALA A 101 -4.96 15.72 -3.34
N GLY A 102 -4.17 15.75 -4.42
CA GLY A 102 -4.34 14.89 -5.59
C GLY A 102 -4.06 13.41 -5.33
N LEU A 103 -2.97 13.08 -4.65
CA LEU A 103 -2.64 11.68 -4.35
C LEU A 103 -3.52 11.14 -3.20
N LEU A 104 -3.79 11.99 -2.20
CA LEU A 104 -4.76 11.67 -1.16
C LEU A 104 -6.15 11.41 -1.76
N THR A 105 -6.54 12.21 -2.77
CA THR A 105 -7.80 12.01 -3.51
C THR A 105 -7.83 10.66 -4.22
N LEU A 106 -6.73 10.22 -4.87
CA LEU A 106 -6.67 8.90 -5.50
C LEU A 106 -6.86 7.75 -4.49
N LEU A 107 -6.37 7.93 -3.26
CA LEU A 107 -6.56 6.96 -2.18
C LEU A 107 -7.93 7.05 -1.50
N THR A 108 -8.63 8.19 -1.63
CA THR A 108 -9.88 8.46 -0.91
C THR A 108 -11.11 8.59 -1.82
N VAL A 109 -10.95 8.68 -3.15
CA VAL A 109 -12.09 8.80 -4.09
C VAL A 109 -12.91 7.51 -4.13
N ASP A 110 -12.28 6.37 -3.96
CA ASP A 110 -12.97 5.08 -3.83
C ASP A 110 -12.28 4.20 -2.78
N PRO A 111 -12.35 4.60 -1.48
CA PRO A 111 -11.69 3.85 -0.41
C PRO A 111 -12.27 2.45 -0.25
N ASP A 112 -13.55 2.25 -0.58
CA ASP A 112 -14.22 0.96 -0.46
C ASP A 112 -13.71 -0.02 -1.52
N ALA A 113 -13.41 0.45 -2.75
CA ALA A 113 -12.81 -0.39 -3.78
C ALA A 113 -11.38 -0.84 -3.40
N LEU A 114 -10.55 0.07 -2.90
CA LEU A 114 -9.19 -0.27 -2.46
C LEU A 114 -9.21 -1.24 -1.27
N LEU A 115 -10.05 -0.95 -0.27
CA LEU A 115 -10.22 -1.82 0.91
C LEU A 115 -10.75 -3.20 0.51
N GLY A 116 -11.76 -3.26 -0.36
CA GLY A 116 -12.29 -4.51 -0.90
C GLY A 116 -11.21 -5.31 -1.61
N GLN A 117 -10.48 -4.69 -2.53
CA GLN A 117 -9.38 -5.34 -3.25
C GLN A 117 -8.31 -5.92 -2.32
N VAL A 118 -7.89 -5.17 -1.29
CA VAL A 118 -6.90 -5.64 -0.32
C VAL A 118 -7.46 -6.76 0.54
N THR A 119 -8.71 -6.61 1.02
CA THR A 119 -9.39 -7.64 1.82
C THR A 119 -9.53 -8.94 1.04
N ASP A 120 -9.99 -8.90 -0.21
CA ASP A 120 -10.11 -10.07 -1.07
C ASP A 120 -8.77 -10.75 -1.32
N ALA A 121 -7.71 -9.97 -1.56
CA ALA A 121 -6.37 -10.50 -1.75
C ALA A 121 -5.82 -11.19 -0.48
N VAL A 122 -6.04 -10.60 0.70
CA VAL A 122 -5.64 -11.20 1.98
C VAL A 122 -6.47 -12.44 2.29
N MET A 123 -7.78 -12.42 2.00
CA MET A 123 -8.63 -13.62 2.11
C MET A 123 -8.14 -14.75 1.21
N ALA A 124 -7.69 -14.43 -0.01
CA ALA A 124 -7.11 -15.44 -0.90
C ALA A 124 -5.80 -16.06 -0.35
N LEU A 125 -5.02 -15.30 0.44
CA LEU A 125 -3.82 -15.80 1.10
C LEU A 125 -4.14 -16.68 2.33
N LEU A 126 -5.19 -16.33 3.09
CA LEU A 126 -5.52 -16.99 4.35
C LEU A 126 -6.52 -18.16 4.20
N GLY A 127 -7.33 -18.16 3.13
CA GLY A 127 -8.38 -19.16 2.92
C GLY A 127 -9.34 -19.24 4.11
N ASP A 128 -9.64 -20.46 4.53
CA ASP A 128 -10.58 -20.74 5.63
C ASP A 128 -10.00 -20.46 7.04
N GLN A 129 -8.76 -19.99 7.14
CA GLN A 129 -8.11 -19.71 8.43
C GLN A 129 -8.57 -18.41 9.08
N ALA A 130 -9.27 -17.54 8.33
CA ALA A 130 -9.71 -16.25 8.80
C ALA A 130 -11.11 -15.89 8.29
N SER A 131 -11.88 -15.15 9.09
CA SER A 131 -13.16 -14.60 8.66
C SER A 131 -12.95 -13.29 7.89
N VAL A 132 -13.87 -12.97 6.97
CA VAL A 132 -13.88 -11.69 6.25
C VAL A 132 -13.89 -10.50 7.22
N ALA A 133 -14.65 -10.60 8.32
CA ALA A 133 -14.73 -9.55 9.33
C ALA A 133 -13.39 -9.32 10.05
N MET A 134 -12.66 -10.40 10.36
CA MET A 134 -11.30 -10.30 10.91
C MET A 134 -10.37 -9.58 9.92
N VAL A 135 -10.33 -10.04 8.67
CA VAL A 135 -9.42 -9.48 7.65
C VAL A 135 -9.73 -8.02 7.38
N ASP A 136 -10.99 -7.64 7.17
CA ASP A 136 -11.38 -6.23 6.97
C ASP A 136 -10.94 -5.36 8.16
N THR A 137 -11.14 -5.84 9.39
CA THR A 137 -10.74 -5.10 10.59
C THR A 137 -9.21 -4.94 10.66
N VAL A 138 -8.45 -6.00 10.43
CA VAL A 138 -6.98 -5.98 10.43
C VAL A 138 -6.46 -5.04 9.35
N VAL A 139 -6.99 -5.12 8.12
CA VAL A 139 -6.59 -4.24 7.00
C VAL A 139 -6.85 -2.76 7.34
N ARG A 140 -8.01 -2.41 7.91
CA ARG A 140 -8.32 -1.04 8.33
C ARG A 140 -7.36 -0.54 9.40
N LEU A 141 -7.05 -1.35 10.41
CA LEU A 141 -6.07 -1.01 11.45
C LEU A 141 -4.66 -0.84 10.87
N MET A 142 -4.25 -1.71 9.95
CA MET A 142 -2.99 -1.61 9.23
C MET A 142 -2.88 -0.27 8.49
N ILE A 143 -3.88 0.08 7.69
CA ILE A 143 -3.92 1.35 6.96
C ILE A 143 -3.88 2.52 7.93
N SER A 144 -4.65 2.48 9.02
CA SER A 144 -4.62 3.52 10.05
C SER A 144 -3.22 3.72 10.62
N HIS A 145 -2.53 2.64 10.97
CA HIS A 145 -1.16 2.71 11.52
C HIS A 145 -0.09 3.06 10.47
N LEU A 146 -0.33 2.81 9.18
CA LEU A 146 0.53 3.28 8.09
C LEU A 146 0.38 4.78 7.86
N VAL A 147 -0.86 5.28 7.86
CA VAL A 147 -1.18 6.69 7.61
C VAL A 147 -0.87 7.55 8.84
N GLN A 148 -1.16 7.06 10.04
CA GLN A 148 -0.96 7.77 11.30
C GLN A 148 -0.06 6.97 12.24
N SER A 149 1.26 7.08 12.03
CA SER A 149 2.28 6.40 12.83
C SER A 149 2.46 7.05 14.20
N THR A 150 1.43 6.98 15.06
CA THR A 150 1.43 7.61 16.41
C THR A 150 2.08 6.76 17.49
N VAL A 151 2.40 5.48 17.18
CA VAL A 151 2.98 4.53 18.13
C VAL A 151 4.14 3.75 17.48
N PRO A 152 5.06 3.17 18.27
CA PRO A 152 6.07 2.24 17.75
C PRO A 152 5.45 1.07 16.97
N VAL A 153 6.21 0.45 16.07
CA VAL A 153 5.73 -0.70 15.27
C VAL A 153 5.27 -1.83 16.19
N GLU A 154 6.05 -2.15 17.21
CA GLU A 154 5.74 -3.25 18.14
C GLU A 154 4.39 -3.06 18.86
N ASP A 155 4.09 -1.83 19.26
CA ASP A 155 2.80 -1.50 19.88
C ASP A 155 1.64 -1.66 18.89
N ALA A 156 1.85 -1.26 17.63
CA ALA A 156 0.85 -1.44 16.58
C ALA A 156 0.63 -2.94 16.29
N VAL A 157 1.71 -3.73 16.17
CA VAL A 157 1.66 -5.19 16.00
C VAL A 157 0.85 -5.82 17.14
N MET A 158 1.20 -5.52 18.39
CA MET A 158 0.49 -6.06 19.56
C MET A 158 -1.00 -5.74 19.54
N ARG A 159 -1.38 -4.48 19.20
CA ARG A 159 -2.79 -4.05 19.13
C ARG A 159 -3.55 -4.81 18.05
N ILE A 160 -2.98 -4.90 16.85
CA ILE A 160 -3.60 -5.58 15.71
C ILE A 160 -3.74 -7.08 15.99
N SER A 161 -2.70 -7.73 16.51
CA SER A 161 -2.74 -9.16 16.86
C SER A 161 -3.80 -9.47 17.93
N ARG A 162 -3.94 -8.61 18.95
CA ARG A 162 -5.02 -8.77 19.96
C ARG A 162 -6.41 -8.66 19.37
N VAL A 163 -6.60 -7.73 18.42
CA VAL A 163 -7.89 -7.58 17.74
C VAL A 163 -8.15 -8.81 16.87
N ALA A 164 -7.16 -9.27 16.11
CA ALA A 164 -7.30 -10.48 15.30
C ALA A 164 -7.67 -11.71 16.14
N ALA A 165 -7.01 -11.91 17.28
CA ALA A 165 -7.30 -13.00 18.21
C ALA A 165 -8.72 -12.98 18.79
N ALA A 166 -9.39 -11.84 18.82
CA ALA A 166 -10.78 -11.73 19.29
C ALA A 166 -11.81 -12.29 18.30
N PHE A 167 -11.42 -12.65 17.08
CA PHE A 167 -12.29 -13.26 16.06
C PHE A 167 -12.19 -14.81 16.01
N GLY A 168 -11.28 -15.41 16.73
CA GLY A 168 -11.13 -16.86 16.88
C GLY A 168 -11.62 -17.29 18.23
#